data_3e34066776badba8efc41c19b74c8d35
#
_entry.id   3e34066776badba8efc41c19b74c8d35
#
_cell.length_a   1.000
_cell.length_b   1.000
_cell.length_c   1.000
_cell.angle_alpha   90.00
_cell.angle_beta   90.00
_cell.angle_gamma   90.00
#
_symmetry.space_group_name_H-M   'P 1'
#
loop_
_entity.id
_entity.type
_entity.pdbx_description
1 polymer ?
#
loop_
_entity_poly.entity_id
_entity_poly.type
_entity_poly.pdbx_seq_one_letter_code
_entity_poly.pdbx_strand_id
1 'polypeptide(L)'
;GRFVRGLFPDQDGKLVPDYTLDASMYGLFAFGALPADDPRIESTMKAVGTELWVKTEVGGVARYTGDYYHRVSDDLGTVPGNPWIITTLWLADWHIARGTREDLERARNLIEWAVGHAGGGNLLPEQIHPYTGEPVSVCPLTWSHSTLVKVIMDYLLKLESVKLN
;
A
#
# COMPACT_ATOMS: atom_id res chain seq x y z
N GLY A 1 -10.52 8.98 -14.23
CA GLY A 1 -9.18 8.45 -14.55
C GLY A 1 -8.30 8.48 -13.32
N ARG A 2 -7.25 7.67 -13.29
CA ARG A 2 -6.25 7.61 -12.23
C ARG A 2 -4.95 8.31 -12.65
N PHE A 3 -4.07 8.60 -11.70
CA PHE A 3 -2.73 9.08 -11.99
C PHE A 3 -1.90 8.02 -12.68
N VAL A 4 -1.01 8.45 -13.55
CA VAL A 4 0.05 7.64 -14.17
C VAL A 4 1.30 7.71 -13.29
N ARG A 5 2.13 6.67 -13.32
CA ARG A 5 3.36 6.60 -12.51
C ARG A 5 4.35 7.71 -12.88
N GLY A 6 4.42 8.06 -14.16
CA GLY A 6 5.30 9.10 -14.64
C GLY A 6 5.13 9.38 -16.12
N LEU A 7 5.91 10.33 -16.61
CA LEU A 7 6.06 10.63 -18.04
C LEU A 7 7.53 10.37 -18.41
N PHE A 8 7.77 9.54 -19.40
CA PHE A 8 9.11 9.18 -19.86
C PHE A 8 9.26 9.51 -21.35
N PRO A 9 10.46 9.94 -21.80
CA PRO A 9 10.72 10.17 -23.21
C PRO A 9 10.68 8.84 -23.98
N ASP A 10 9.98 8.82 -25.12
CA ASP A 10 10.09 7.77 -26.12
C ASP A 10 11.38 7.93 -26.98
N GLN A 11 11.52 7.12 -28.03
CA GLN A 11 12.69 7.14 -28.91
C GLN A 11 12.89 8.48 -29.62
N ASP A 12 11.80 9.25 -29.81
CA ASP A 12 11.79 10.57 -30.45
C ASP A 12 11.89 11.72 -29.44
N GLY A 13 12.06 11.40 -28.14
CA GLY A 13 12.13 12.36 -27.04
C GLY A 13 10.78 12.93 -26.61
N LYS A 14 9.66 12.40 -27.11
CA LYS A 14 8.32 12.81 -26.71
C LYS A 14 7.94 12.15 -25.39
N LEU A 15 7.41 12.95 -24.46
CA LEU A 15 6.94 12.44 -23.17
C LEU A 15 5.68 11.58 -23.36
N VAL A 16 5.75 10.32 -22.95
CA VAL A 16 4.65 9.36 -22.95
C VAL A 16 4.34 8.88 -21.54
N PRO A 17 3.07 8.63 -21.20
CA PRO A 17 2.70 8.21 -19.86
C PRO A 17 3.07 6.74 -19.61
N ASP A 18 3.62 6.48 -18.42
CA ASP A 18 3.75 5.13 -17.88
C ASP A 18 2.49 4.77 -17.08
N TYR A 19 1.70 3.88 -17.62
CA TYR A 19 0.44 3.42 -17.04
C TYR A 19 0.60 2.32 -15.99
N THR A 20 1.81 1.90 -15.68
CA THR A 20 2.06 0.94 -14.59
C THR A 20 1.42 1.45 -13.30
N LEU A 21 0.57 0.64 -12.70
CA LEU A 21 0.00 1.00 -11.40
C LEU A 21 1.07 0.82 -10.33
N ASP A 22 1.24 1.84 -9.50
CA ASP A 22 2.30 1.92 -8.50
C ASP A 22 1.74 2.48 -7.18
N ALA A 23 1.96 1.76 -6.09
CA ALA A 23 1.48 2.14 -4.77
C ALA A 23 2.12 3.45 -4.26
N SER A 24 3.28 3.87 -4.79
CA SER A 24 3.92 5.13 -4.44
C SER A 24 3.10 6.38 -4.78
N MET A 25 2.06 6.25 -5.61
CA MET A 25 1.07 7.31 -5.84
C MET A 25 0.38 7.78 -4.54
N TYR A 26 0.41 6.98 -3.49
CA TYR A 26 0.13 7.37 -2.11
C TYR A 26 0.78 8.72 -1.74
N GLY A 27 2.01 8.97 -2.17
CA GLY A 27 2.75 10.21 -1.88
C GLY A 27 2.04 11.48 -2.31
N LEU A 28 1.15 11.43 -3.30
CA LEU A 28 0.42 12.60 -3.78
C LEU A 28 -0.48 13.23 -2.70
N PHE A 29 -1.11 12.42 -1.86
CA PHE A 29 -1.88 12.95 -0.73
C PHE A 29 -1.04 13.01 0.56
N ALA A 30 -0.19 12.03 0.81
CA ALA A 30 0.59 11.94 2.04
C ALA A 30 1.56 13.12 2.22
N PHE A 31 2.06 13.68 1.12
CA PHE A 31 2.92 14.86 1.12
C PHE A 31 2.17 16.17 0.80
N GLY A 32 0.85 16.14 0.80
CA GLY A 32 0.01 17.34 0.71
C GLY A 32 -0.10 17.96 -0.68
N ALA A 33 0.22 17.23 -1.76
CA ALA A 33 0.01 17.74 -3.12
C ALA A 33 -1.49 17.84 -3.46
N LEU A 34 -2.29 16.90 -2.96
CA LEU A 34 -3.74 16.85 -3.13
C LEU A 34 -4.40 16.28 -1.86
N PRO A 35 -5.65 16.64 -1.54
CA PRO A 35 -6.36 16.03 -0.43
C PRO A 35 -6.70 14.56 -0.71
N ALA A 36 -6.85 13.76 0.35
CA ALA A 36 -7.11 12.31 0.26
C ALA A 36 -8.46 11.97 -0.41
N ASP A 37 -9.40 12.91 -0.41
CA ASP A 37 -10.74 12.82 -1.02
C ASP A 37 -10.80 13.46 -2.43
N ASP A 38 -9.68 13.94 -2.99
CA ASP A 38 -9.64 14.34 -4.40
C ASP A 38 -10.05 13.15 -5.29
N PRO A 39 -11.00 13.31 -6.22
CA PRO A 39 -11.52 12.19 -7.03
C PRO A 39 -10.44 11.42 -7.80
N ARG A 40 -9.32 12.07 -8.15
CA ARG A 40 -8.19 11.43 -8.84
C ARG A 40 -7.37 10.58 -7.87
N ILE A 41 -7.18 11.06 -6.62
CA ILE A 41 -6.54 10.28 -5.55
C ILE A 41 -7.42 9.08 -5.21
N GLU A 42 -8.71 9.30 -5.00
CA GLU A 42 -9.66 8.23 -4.71
C GLU A 42 -9.66 7.14 -5.79
N SER A 43 -9.73 7.52 -7.06
CA SER A 43 -9.67 6.58 -8.19
C SER A 43 -8.34 5.81 -8.23
N THR A 44 -7.22 6.48 -7.94
CA THR A 44 -5.89 5.88 -7.92
C THR A 44 -5.73 4.90 -6.75
N MET A 45 -6.10 5.31 -5.53
CA MET A 45 -5.95 4.46 -4.35
C MET A 45 -6.94 3.28 -4.34
N LYS A 46 -8.13 3.44 -4.93
CA LYS A 46 -9.04 2.31 -5.18
C LYS A 46 -8.41 1.29 -6.14
N ALA A 47 -7.78 1.76 -7.22
CA ALA A 47 -7.06 0.87 -8.12
C ALA A 47 -5.89 0.15 -7.41
N VAL A 48 -5.10 0.87 -6.58
CA VAL A 48 -4.06 0.25 -5.73
C VAL A 48 -4.65 -0.85 -4.86
N GLY A 49 -5.74 -0.58 -4.14
CA GLY A 49 -6.37 -1.56 -3.25
C GLY A 49 -7.05 -2.75 -3.95
N THR A 50 -7.30 -2.67 -5.26
CA THR A 50 -7.95 -3.75 -6.02
C THR A 50 -7.01 -4.48 -6.97
N GLU A 51 -6.21 -3.74 -7.75
CA GLU A 51 -5.37 -4.30 -8.80
C GLU A 51 -3.98 -4.72 -8.28
N LEU A 52 -3.46 -4.07 -7.21
CA LEU A 52 -2.23 -4.47 -6.54
C LEU A 52 -2.47 -5.39 -5.33
N TRP A 53 -3.72 -5.67 -5.00
CA TRP A 53 -4.02 -6.64 -3.95
C TRP A 53 -3.63 -8.05 -4.41
N VAL A 54 -2.85 -8.75 -3.58
CA VAL A 54 -2.46 -10.15 -3.80
C VAL A 54 -3.66 -11.04 -3.51
N LYS A 55 -4.14 -11.78 -4.55
CA LYS A 55 -5.38 -12.57 -4.50
C LYS A 55 -5.13 -14.01 -4.03
N THR A 56 -4.42 -14.13 -2.91
CA THR A 56 -4.17 -15.40 -2.21
C THR A 56 -4.72 -15.28 -0.79
N GLU A 57 -4.67 -16.36 -0.01
CA GLU A 57 -5.04 -16.36 1.41
C GLU A 57 -4.19 -15.37 2.24
N VAL A 58 -2.99 -15.03 1.78
CA VAL A 58 -2.09 -14.08 2.44
C VAL A 58 -2.57 -12.65 2.27
N GLY A 59 -3.00 -12.26 1.07
CA GLY A 59 -3.40 -10.88 0.79
C GLY A 59 -2.25 -9.88 0.81
N GLY A 60 -2.57 -8.62 1.09
CA GLY A 60 -1.62 -7.49 1.11
C GLY A 60 -1.43 -6.82 -0.24
N VAL A 61 -0.79 -5.66 -0.27
CA VAL A 61 -0.63 -4.81 -1.45
C VAL A 61 0.77 -4.94 -2.01
N ALA A 62 0.89 -5.25 -3.31
CA ALA A 62 2.15 -5.24 -4.04
C ALA A 62 2.64 -3.79 -4.26
N ARG A 63 3.95 -3.62 -4.50
CA ARG A 63 4.54 -2.30 -4.73
C ARG A 63 4.07 -1.68 -6.06
N TYR A 64 4.17 -2.43 -7.16
CA TYR A 64 3.65 -2.05 -8.48
C TYR A 64 3.38 -3.29 -9.32
N THR A 65 2.57 -3.14 -10.37
CA THR A 65 2.24 -4.24 -11.27
C THR A 65 3.51 -4.77 -11.97
N GLY A 66 3.77 -6.05 -11.80
CA GLY A 66 4.93 -6.71 -12.39
C GLY A 66 6.24 -6.48 -11.61
N ASP A 67 6.15 -6.12 -10.31
CA ASP A 67 7.35 -5.99 -9.47
C ASP A 67 8.18 -7.27 -9.50
N TYR A 68 9.41 -7.15 -10.00
CA TYR A 68 10.35 -8.27 -10.14
C TYR A 68 11.29 -8.43 -8.94
N TYR A 69 11.28 -7.48 -7.99
CA TYR A 69 12.19 -7.51 -6.86
C TYR A 69 11.83 -8.62 -5.87
N HIS A 70 12.66 -9.64 -5.77
CA HIS A 70 12.41 -10.88 -5.02
C HIS A 70 11.11 -11.61 -5.41
N ARG A 71 10.63 -11.40 -6.64
CA ARG A 71 9.36 -11.95 -7.11
C ARG A 71 9.29 -13.48 -6.93
N VAL A 72 8.21 -13.94 -6.29
CA VAL A 72 7.95 -15.35 -6.02
C VAL A 72 7.08 -16.00 -7.10
N SER A 73 6.17 -15.24 -7.73
CA SER A 73 5.21 -15.76 -8.70
C SER A 73 5.29 -15.01 -10.03
N ASP A 74 5.13 -15.75 -11.14
CA ASP A 74 4.98 -15.18 -12.48
C ASP A 74 3.50 -14.99 -12.88
N ASP A 75 2.54 -15.47 -12.09
CA ASP A 75 1.12 -15.23 -12.29
C ASP A 75 0.73 -13.82 -11.81
N LEU A 76 0.95 -12.84 -12.66
CA LEU A 76 0.66 -11.42 -12.36
C LEU A 76 -0.85 -11.15 -12.20
N GLY A 77 -1.72 -12.04 -12.65
CA GLY A 77 -3.17 -11.93 -12.47
C GLY A 77 -3.62 -12.17 -11.03
N THR A 78 -2.93 -13.07 -10.33
CA THR A 78 -3.16 -13.40 -8.92
C THR A 78 -2.20 -12.66 -7.99
N VAL A 79 -0.92 -12.60 -8.38
CA VAL A 79 0.17 -11.99 -7.60
C VAL A 79 0.84 -10.91 -8.45
N PRO A 80 0.34 -9.66 -8.45
CA PRO A 80 0.92 -8.57 -9.23
C PRO A 80 2.36 -8.22 -8.84
N GLY A 81 2.79 -8.65 -7.69
CA GLY A 81 4.10 -8.60 -7.05
C GLY A 81 3.96 -9.18 -5.65
N ASN A 82 5.06 -9.40 -4.93
CA ASN A 82 4.96 -9.80 -3.53
C ASN A 82 4.25 -8.69 -2.72
N PRO A 83 3.48 -9.03 -1.67
CA PRO A 83 2.89 -8.03 -0.80
C PRO A 83 3.97 -7.40 0.09
N TRP A 84 3.91 -6.08 0.26
CA TRP A 84 4.82 -5.31 1.08
C TRP A 84 4.13 -4.79 2.34
N ILE A 85 4.84 -4.79 3.46
CA ILE A 85 4.31 -4.21 4.71
C ILE A 85 3.98 -2.73 4.50
N ILE A 86 4.93 -1.96 3.94
CA ILE A 86 4.74 -0.50 3.79
C ILE A 86 3.61 -0.13 2.83
N THR A 87 3.46 -0.79 1.69
CA THR A 87 2.42 -0.44 0.71
C THR A 87 1.03 -0.79 1.20
N THR A 88 0.91 -1.87 1.97
CA THR A 88 -0.34 -2.25 2.65
C THR A 88 -0.70 -1.20 3.72
N LEU A 89 0.28 -0.73 4.49
CA LEU A 89 0.09 0.35 5.46
C LEU A 89 -0.18 1.72 4.81
N TRP A 90 0.35 2.01 3.61
CA TRP A 90 0.00 3.22 2.86
C TRP A 90 -1.47 3.22 2.43
N LEU A 91 -2.02 2.06 2.07
CA LEU A 91 -3.45 1.94 1.81
C LEU A 91 -4.28 2.17 3.08
N ALA A 92 -3.81 1.67 4.24
CA ALA A 92 -4.44 1.94 5.53
C ALA A 92 -4.44 3.45 5.84
N ASP A 93 -3.32 4.12 5.64
CA ASP A 93 -3.16 5.55 5.90
C ASP A 93 -4.12 6.41 5.03
N TRP A 94 -4.30 6.02 3.75
CA TRP A 94 -5.29 6.67 2.90
C TRP A 94 -6.72 6.51 3.44
N HIS A 95 -7.10 5.33 3.90
CA HIS A 95 -8.40 5.12 4.54
C HIS A 95 -8.56 5.93 5.83
N ILE A 96 -7.50 6.04 6.64
CA ILE A 96 -7.49 6.89 7.85
C ILE A 96 -7.73 8.34 7.49
N ALA A 97 -7.05 8.85 6.45
CA ALA A 97 -7.19 10.23 6.01
C ALA A 97 -8.63 10.55 5.58
N ARG A 98 -9.31 9.65 4.88
CA ARG A 98 -10.73 9.77 4.51
C ARG A 98 -11.64 9.77 5.74
N GLY A 99 -11.41 8.87 6.68
CA GLY A 99 -11.98 8.87 8.02
C GLY A 99 -13.47 8.56 8.13
N THR A 100 -14.13 7.98 7.12
CA THR A 100 -15.46 7.41 7.32
C THR A 100 -15.39 6.19 8.24
N ARG A 101 -16.51 5.79 8.83
CA ARG A 101 -16.55 4.59 9.67
C ARG A 101 -16.06 3.34 8.92
N GLU A 102 -16.51 3.18 7.68
CA GLU A 102 -16.09 2.06 6.82
C GLU A 102 -14.59 2.13 6.49
N ASP A 103 -14.07 3.33 6.20
CA ASP A 103 -12.65 3.52 5.96
C ASP A 103 -11.81 3.16 7.19
N LEU A 104 -12.22 3.57 8.38
CA LEU A 104 -11.51 3.23 9.62
C LEU A 104 -11.53 1.72 9.92
N GLU A 105 -12.62 1.04 9.59
CA GLU A 105 -12.70 -0.42 9.70
C GLU A 105 -11.75 -1.12 8.72
N ARG A 106 -11.68 -0.63 7.48
CA ARG A 106 -10.71 -1.11 6.47
C ARG A 106 -9.26 -0.85 6.91
N ALA A 107 -8.98 0.36 7.41
CA ALA A 107 -7.66 0.71 7.91
C ALA A 107 -7.21 -0.22 9.05
N ARG A 108 -8.10 -0.51 10.00
CA ARG A 108 -7.83 -1.45 11.09
C ARG A 108 -7.45 -2.84 10.56
N ASN A 109 -8.21 -3.37 9.62
CA ASN A 109 -7.94 -4.69 9.04
C ASN A 109 -6.56 -4.75 8.35
N LEU A 110 -6.16 -3.67 7.67
CA LEU A 110 -4.83 -3.57 7.04
C LEU A 110 -3.70 -3.45 8.06
N ILE A 111 -3.92 -2.75 9.18
CA ILE A 111 -2.98 -2.68 10.31
C ILE A 111 -2.85 -4.07 10.95
N GLU A 112 -3.96 -4.75 11.23
CA GLU A 112 -3.99 -6.10 11.78
C GLU A 112 -3.28 -7.10 10.85
N TRP A 113 -3.46 -6.96 9.52
CA TRP A 113 -2.71 -7.74 8.54
C TRP A 113 -1.19 -7.54 8.69
N ALA A 114 -0.71 -6.29 8.78
CA ALA A 114 0.72 -6.00 8.93
C ALA A 114 1.28 -6.56 10.23
N VAL A 115 0.55 -6.43 11.35
CA VAL A 115 0.94 -6.97 12.65
C VAL A 115 0.95 -8.50 12.64
N GLY A 116 -0.05 -9.13 11.99
CA GLY A 116 -0.15 -10.59 11.88
C GLY A 116 0.97 -11.24 11.08
N HIS A 117 1.67 -10.46 10.22
CA HIS A 117 2.83 -10.93 9.45
C HIS A 117 4.18 -10.53 10.07
N ALA A 118 4.20 -10.08 11.32
CA ALA A 118 5.44 -9.91 12.05
C ALA A 118 6.07 -11.28 12.34
N GLY A 119 7.34 -11.42 12.03
CA GLY A 119 8.11 -12.62 12.32
C GLY A 119 8.47 -12.79 13.80
N GLY A 120 9.33 -13.75 14.10
CA GLY A 120 9.81 -14.00 15.46
C GLY A 120 10.36 -12.72 16.11
N GLY A 121 9.96 -12.46 17.37
CA GLY A 121 10.34 -11.25 18.09
C GLY A 121 9.58 -9.98 17.66
N ASN A 122 8.44 -10.12 17.00
CA ASN A 122 7.63 -9.00 16.46
C ASN A 122 8.39 -8.13 15.45
N LEU A 123 9.25 -8.74 14.65
CA LEU A 123 10.05 -8.06 13.62
C LEU A 123 9.30 -8.01 12.29
N LEU A 124 9.14 -6.81 11.76
CA LEU A 124 8.50 -6.61 10.46
C LEU A 124 9.51 -6.71 9.32
N PRO A 125 9.25 -7.58 8.33
CA PRO A 125 10.05 -7.65 7.12
C PRO A 125 9.72 -6.54 6.14
N GLU A 126 10.43 -6.52 5.02
CA GLU A 126 10.10 -5.69 3.86
C GLU A 126 8.88 -6.26 3.12
N GLN A 127 8.97 -7.54 2.75
CA GLN A 127 7.98 -8.25 1.93
C GLN A 127 7.51 -9.53 2.62
N ILE A 128 6.35 -10.01 2.18
CA ILE A 128 5.75 -11.26 2.63
C ILE A 128 5.66 -12.22 1.42
N HIS A 129 5.93 -13.49 1.66
CA HIS A 129 5.74 -14.54 0.66
C HIS A 129 4.25 -14.69 0.34
N PRO A 130 3.82 -14.54 -0.94
CA PRO A 130 2.40 -14.39 -1.29
C PRO A 130 1.55 -15.65 -1.05
N TYR A 131 2.17 -16.81 -0.78
CA TYR A 131 1.45 -18.07 -0.54
C TYR A 131 1.64 -18.62 0.87
N THR A 132 2.80 -18.38 1.51
CA THR A 132 3.09 -18.95 2.85
C THR A 132 2.94 -17.94 3.98
N GLY A 133 2.94 -16.64 3.67
CA GLY A 133 2.91 -15.58 4.68
C GLY A 133 4.24 -15.35 5.41
N GLU A 134 5.32 -16.06 5.01
CA GLU A 134 6.63 -15.91 5.60
C GLU A 134 7.36 -14.65 5.12
N PRO A 135 8.30 -14.10 5.92
CA PRO A 135 9.14 -12.99 5.51
C PRO A 135 9.95 -13.29 4.23
N VAL A 136 9.96 -12.33 3.31
CA VAL A 136 10.82 -12.32 2.12
C VAL A 136 11.64 -11.04 2.14
N SER A 137 12.89 -11.09 1.57
CA SER A 137 13.81 -9.95 1.55
C SER A 137 14.31 -9.57 2.95
N VAL A 138 14.52 -8.28 3.21
CA VAL A 138 15.15 -7.78 4.46
C VAL A 138 14.19 -7.91 5.65
N CYS A 139 14.67 -8.50 6.74
CA CYS A 139 13.97 -8.55 8.02
C CYS A 139 15.01 -8.46 9.17
N PRO A 140 14.86 -7.54 10.13
CA PRO A 140 13.85 -6.49 10.20
C PRO A 140 14.11 -5.34 9.22
N LEU A 141 13.02 -4.63 8.83
CA LEU A 141 13.14 -3.37 8.08
C LEU A 141 12.63 -2.20 8.92
N THR A 142 13.51 -1.24 9.19
CA THR A 142 13.17 -0.04 9.98
C THR A 142 12.00 0.74 9.35
N TRP A 143 11.94 0.83 8.03
CA TRP A 143 10.85 1.51 7.33
C TRP A 143 9.49 0.87 7.61
N SER A 144 9.40 -0.46 7.61
CA SER A 144 8.16 -1.18 7.96
C SER A 144 7.70 -0.84 9.37
N HIS A 145 8.62 -0.85 10.33
CA HIS A 145 8.33 -0.51 11.73
C HIS A 145 7.89 0.95 11.90
N SER A 146 8.63 1.90 11.32
CA SER A 146 8.30 3.33 11.44
C SER A 146 6.96 3.66 10.78
N THR A 147 6.65 3.04 9.63
CA THR A 147 5.35 3.20 8.97
C THR A 147 4.21 2.63 9.82
N LEU A 148 4.40 1.46 10.44
CA LEU A 148 3.39 0.89 11.34
C LEU A 148 3.09 1.82 12.52
N VAL A 149 4.13 2.33 13.18
CA VAL A 149 3.97 3.26 14.31
C VAL A 149 3.21 4.51 13.87
N LYS A 150 3.61 5.13 12.74
CA LYS A 150 2.92 6.30 12.19
C LYS A 150 1.44 6.00 11.95
N VAL A 151 1.14 4.93 11.23
CA VAL A 151 -0.24 4.59 10.84
C VAL A 151 -1.12 4.28 12.06
N ILE A 152 -0.59 3.60 13.08
CA ILE A 152 -1.31 3.37 14.34
C ILE A 152 -1.61 4.71 15.06
N MET A 153 -0.64 5.61 15.14
CA MET A 153 -0.84 6.91 15.78
C MET A 153 -1.92 7.73 15.06
N ASP A 154 -1.85 7.80 13.72
CA ASP A 154 -2.85 8.51 12.91
C ASP A 154 -4.24 7.90 13.04
N TYR A 155 -4.33 6.56 13.10
CA TYR A 155 -5.57 5.84 13.32
C TYR A 155 -6.21 6.20 14.67
N LEU A 156 -5.44 6.20 15.75
CA LEU A 156 -5.93 6.55 17.09
C LEU A 156 -6.40 8.00 17.16
N LEU A 157 -5.64 8.94 16.63
CA LEU A 157 -6.02 10.36 16.56
C LEU A 157 -7.31 10.56 15.76
N LYS A 158 -7.45 9.85 14.63
CA LYS A 158 -8.66 9.93 13.81
C LYS A 158 -9.88 9.35 14.53
N LEU A 159 -9.72 8.21 15.22
CA LEU A 159 -10.79 7.63 16.03
C LEU A 159 -11.29 8.57 17.11
N GLU A 160 -10.40 9.28 17.80
CA GLU A 160 -10.77 10.28 18.80
C GLU A 160 -11.59 11.42 18.17
N SER A 161 -11.15 11.93 17.01
CA SER A 161 -11.84 13.00 16.31
C SER A 161 -13.25 12.63 15.84
N VAL A 162 -13.45 11.37 15.42
CA VAL A 162 -14.77 10.87 14.96
C VAL A 162 -15.73 10.59 16.12
N LYS A 163 -15.22 10.25 17.32
CA LYS A 163 -16.05 10.05 18.52
C LYS A 163 -16.56 11.35 19.13
N LEU A 164 -15.91 12.48 18.82
CA LEU A 164 -16.27 13.81 19.33
C LEU A 164 -17.29 14.56 18.46
N ASN A 165 -17.62 14.02 17.28
CA ASN A 165 -18.62 14.53 16.34
C ASN A 165 -19.84 13.59 16.26
#